data_eaf144bbcc74c7a4c33f56d0dd7fb28d
#
_entry.id   eaf144bbcc74c7a4c33f56d0dd7fb28d
#
_cell.length_a   1.000
_cell.length_b   1.000
_cell.length_c   1.000
_cell.angle_alpha   90.00
_cell.angle_beta   90.00
_cell.angle_gamma   90.00
#
_symmetry.space_group_name_H-M   'P 1'
#
loop_
_entity.id
_entity.type
_entity.pdbx_description
1 polymer ?
#
loop_
_entity_poly.entity_id
_entity_poly.type
_entity_poly.pdbx_seq_one_letter_code
_entity_poly.pdbx_strand_id
1 'polypeptide(L)'
;LRSVSHLVRGRIGQLGEDYVEGRVDITGNMRDLMAAAAAILTESPVDNSPPGWLSELGRKATSAMRHTMDRDARQIQFHYDLSDDFYGLWQDPRRVYSCAYYRDSGMTLAQAQEAKLDHICRKLRLQEGERFLDIGAGWGGLLLWAAENYGVDATGITLSKNQHAHVNRLIEEKGLQNRVRMVLLDYRQLEETQPYDKIASVGMFEHVGRAQLTAYFSKIRRLLRPGGLVMNHGITSGGTYNAQLGSGMGDFIEKYIFPGGELVHVSKVLETLSDGGLEAVDVENLRPHYARTLWAWSDGLEAKLDEAYRILPGEQGAKSVRAYRLYLAGCAMAFEQGWISLNQVLCQRQGVFDASQLDEPAGQAYPFRRDYIYR
;
A
#
# COMPACT_ATOMS: atom_id res chain seq x y z
N LEU A 1 1.49 37.02 3.37
CA LEU A 1 0.05 37.31 3.37
C LEU A 1 -0.80 36.15 2.80
N ARG A 2 -0.41 35.54 1.65
CA ARG A 2 -1.16 34.44 1.00
C ARG A 2 -1.20 33.20 1.89
N SER A 3 -0.09 32.74 2.43
CA SER A 3 0.00 31.54 3.26
C SER A 3 -0.74 31.68 4.59
N VAL A 4 -0.74 32.88 5.19
CA VAL A 4 -1.58 33.19 6.37
C VAL A 4 -3.08 33.07 6.03
N SER A 5 -3.48 33.50 4.84
CA SER A 5 -4.87 33.33 4.37
C SER A 5 -5.25 31.87 4.19
N HIS A 6 -4.32 30.99 3.77
CA HIS A 6 -4.56 29.56 3.66
C HIS A 6 -4.78 28.93 5.05
N LEU A 7 -3.96 29.31 6.03
CA LEU A 7 -4.08 28.85 7.41
C LEU A 7 -5.44 29.24 8.01
N VAL A 8 -5.83 30.50 7.93
CA VAL A 8 -7.08 31.03 8.50
C VAL A 8 -8.31 30.38 7.86
N ARG A 9 -8.23 29.95 6.61
CA ARG A 9 -9.31 29.30 5.87
C ARG A 9 -9.30 27.78 5.96
N GLY A 10 -8.45 27.17 6.78
CA GLY A 10 -8.32 25.71 6.90
C GLY A 10 -7.84 25.00 5.63
N ARG A 11 -7.18 25.72 4.71
CA ARG A 11 -6.67 25.16 3.45
C ARG A 11 -5.28 24.57 3.65
N ILE A 12 -5.23 23.47 4.40
CA ILE A 12 -3.97 22.85 4.85
C ILE A 12 -3.13 22.34 3.67
N GLY A 13 -3.76 21.79 2.62
CA GLY A 13 -3.03 21.34 1.43
C GLY A 13 -2.28 22.45 0.72
N GLN A 14 -2.89 23.64 0.57
CA GLN A 14 -2.22 24.80 -0.03
C GLN A 14 -1.09 25.36 0.86
N LEU A 15 -1.24 25.29 2.18
CA LEU A 15 -0.15 25.64 3.11
C LEU A 15 1.02 24.65 2.97
N GLY A 16 0.72 23.36 2.80
CA GLY A 16 1.71 22.32 2.50
C GLY A 16 2.46 22.59 1.18
N GLU A 17 1.73 23.00 0.12
CA GLU A 17 2.37 23.43 -1.12
C GLU A 17 3.29 24.64 -0.92
N ASP A 18 2.87 25.65 -0.15
CA ASP A 18 3.69 26.81 0.14
C ASP A 18 5.00 26.44 0.86
N TYR A 19 4.94 25.43 1.74
CA TYR A 19 6.12 24.88 2.40
C TYR A 19 7.04 24.12 1.42
N VAL A 20 6.49 23.23 0.60
CA VAL A 20 7.28 22.46 -0.39
C VAL A 20 8.00 23.41 -1.35
N GLU A 21 7.31 24.46 -1.82
CA GLU A 21 7.87 25.45 -2.73
C GLU A 21 8.78 26.49 -2.05
N GLY A 22 9.03 26.38 -0.74
CA GLY A 22 9.93 27.27 0.00
C GLY A 22 9.38 28.67 0.27
N ARG A 23 8.08 28.90 0.11
CA ARG A 23 7.41 30.19 0.40
C ARG A 23 7.16 30.39 1.90
N VAL A 24 7.12 29.32 2.64
CA VAL A 24 6.97 29.26 4.11
C VAL A 24 7.98 28.25 4.63
N ASP A 25 8.50 28.48 5.82
CA ASP A 25 9.27 27.47 6.52
C ASP A 25 8.51 26.94 7.74
N ILE A 26 8.81 25.69 8.13
CA ILE A 26 8.22 25.02 9.27
C ILE A 26 9.35 24.70 10.24
N THR A 27 9.24 25.25 11.45
CA THR A 27 10.16 24.99 12.55
C THR A 27 9.42 24.26 13.67
N GLY A 28 10.09 23.29 14.31
CA GLY A 28 9.52 22.51 15.41
C GLY A 28 9.26 21.05 15.07
N ASN A 29 8.58 20.37 15.97
CA ASN A 29 8.27 18.94 15.89
C ASN A 29 7.10 18.68 14.92
N MET A 30 7.24 17.70 14.03
CA MET A 30 6.19 17.36 13.06
C MET A 30 4.92 16.83 13.73
N ARG A 31 5.00 16.17 14.89
CA ARG A 31 3.82 15.69 15.62
C ARG A 31 2.99 16.87 16.16
N ASP A 32 3.64 17.87 16.74
CA ASP A 32 2.95 19.06 17.25
C ASP A 32 2.32 19.86 16.12
N LEU A 33 3.03 19.95 14.98
CA LEU A 33 2.48 20.57 13.77
C LEU A 33 1.23 19.86 13.27
N MET A 34 1.25 18.53 13.20
CA MET A 34 0.10 17.75 12.75
C MET A 34 -1.06 17.82 13.74
N ALA A 35 -0.78 17.84 15.05
CA ALA A 35 -1.81 18.05 16.07
C ALA A 35 -2.47 19.45 15.93
N ALA A 36 -1.69 20.48 15.71
CA ALA A 36 -2.19 21.82 15.44
C ALA A 36 -3.01 21.88 14.13
N ALA A 37 -2.52 21.23 13.07
CA ALA A 37 -3.24 21.14 11.80
C ALA A 37 -4.59 20.43 11.93
N ALA A 38 -4.66 19.34 12.68
CA ALA A 38 -5.92 18.64 12.97
C ALA A 38 -6.90 19.50 13.79
N ALA A 39 -6.39 20.30 14.74
CA ALA A 39 -7.22 21.19 15.55
C ALA A 39 -7.78 22.40 14.77
N ILE A 40 -7.11 22.83 13.70
CA ILE A 40 -7.58 23.93 12.84
C ILE A 40 -8.71 23.48 11.90
N LEU A 41 -8.77 22.19 11.59
CA LEU A 41 -9.85 21.63 10.77
C LEU A 41 -11.14 21.61 11.59
N THR A 42 -12.05 22.52 11.29
CA THR A 42 -13.36 22.62 11.93
C THR A 42 -14.33 21.54 11.49
N GLU A 43 -14.08 20.92 10.33
CA GLU A 43 -14.90 19.85 9.76
C GLU A 43 -14.00 18.69 9.30
N SER A 44 -14.55 17.48 9.34
CA SER A 44 -13.86 16.30 8.81
C SER A 44 -13.58 16.49 7.32
N PRO A 45 -12.35 16.26 6.85
CA PRO A 45 -12.02 16.29 5.42
C PRO A 45 -12.61 15.10 4.64
N VAL A 46 -13.29 14.18 5.32
CA VAL A 46 -13.99 13.05 4.72
C VAL A 46 -15.40 13.48 4.32
N ASP A 47 -15.65 13.54 3.02
CA ASP A 47 -16.97 13.81 2.49
C ASP A 47 -17.81 12.52 2.43
N ASN A 48 -18.87 12.46 3.20
CA ASN A 48 -19.84 11.37 3.23
C ASN A 48 -21.14 11.71 2.47
N SER A 49 -21.15 12.80 1.70
CA SER A 49 -22.32 13.17 0.88
C SER A 49 -22.42 12.27 -0.36
N PRO A 50 -23.63 11.73 -0.66
CA PRO A 50 -23.82 10.94 -1.87
C PRO A 50 -23.57 11.79 -3.11
N PRO A 51 -22.69 11.36 -4.02
CA PRO A 51 -22.45 12.09 -5.26
C PRO A 51 -23.68 12.02 -6.16
N GLY A 52 -23.94 13.09 -6.88
CA GLY A 52 -24.93 13.04 -7.96
C GLY A 52 -24.51 12.01 -9.03
N TRP A 53 -25.48 11.35 -9.66
CA TRP A 53 -25.22 10.29 -10.65
C TRP A 53 -24.31 10.72 -11.82
N LEU A 54 -24.41 11.98 -12.27
CA LEU A 54 -23.52 12.54 -13.30
C LEU A 54 -22.08 12.68 -12.82
N SER A 55 -21.88 13.04 -11.56
CA SER A 55 -20.54 13.15 -10.99
C SER A 55 -19.87 11.77 -10.80
N GLU A 56 -20.66 10.75 -10.52
CA GLU A 56 -20.17 9.38 -10.42
C GLU A 56 -19.75 8.82 -11.78
N LEU A 57 -20.55 9.05 -12.83
CA LEU A 57 -20.19 8.70 -14.21
C LEU A 57 -18.93 9.44 -14.66
N GLY A 58 -18.83 10.74 -14.36
CA GLY A 58 -17.65 11.54 -14.67
C GLY A 58 -16.39 11.01 -13.97
N ARG A 59 -16.49 10.63 -12.70
CA ARG A 59 -15.37 10.03 -11.94
C ARG A 59 -14.94 8.69 -12.52
N LYS A 60 -15.86 7.81 -12.89
CA LYS A 60 -15.54 6.52 -13.53
C LYS A 60 -14.83 6.72 -14.87
N ALA A 61 -15.33 7.65 -15.71
CA ALA A 61 -14.70 7.96 -17.00
C ALA A 61 -13.29 8.54 -16.82
N THR A 62 -13.11 9.47 -15.88
CA THR A 62 -11.80 10.06 -15.57
C THR A 62 -10.82 8.99 -15.03
N SER A 63 -11.26 8.12 -14.12
CA SER A 63 -10.46 7.00 -13.60
C SER A 63 -10.00 6.08 -14.74
N ALA A 64 -10.92 5.66 -15.63
CA ALA A 64 -10.56 4.80 -16.75
C ALA A 64 -9.53 5.43 -17.72
N MET A 65 -9.60 6.75 -17.92
CA MET A 65 -8.63 7.47 -18.78
C MET A 65 -7.27 7.70 -18.10
N ARG A 66 -7.23 7.74 -16.77
CA ARG A 66 -5.99 7.94 -15.99
C ARG A 66 -5.18 6.66 -15.84
N HIS A 67 -5.82 5.49 -15.81
CA HIS A 67 -5.18 4.18 -15.55
C HIS A 67 -5.01 3.38 -16.84
N THR A 68 -4.04 3.80 -17.66
CA THR A 68 -3.53 3.02 -18.79
C THR A 68 -2.16 2.43 -18.43
N MET A 69 -1.76 1.31 -19.07
CA MET A 69 -0.48 0.63 -18.78
C MET A 69 0.72 1.60 -18.81
N ASP A 70 0.79 2.47 -19.83
CA ASP A 70 1.90 3.41 -19.98
C ASP A 70 1.88 4.54 -18.95
N ARG A 71 0.69 4.96 -18.49
CA ARG A 71 0.56 5.99 -17.45
C ARG A 71 0.87 5.43 -16.07
N ASP A 72 0.33 4.25 -15.76
CA ASP A 72 0.60 3.58 -14.49
C ASP A 72 2.11 3.32 -14.32
N ALA A 73 2.78 2.83 -15.38
CA ALA A 73 4.23 2.62 -15.37
C ALA A 73 5.01 3.91 -15.10
N ARG A 74 4.62 5.03 -15.75
CA ARG A 74 5.27 6.35 -15.53
C ARG A 74 5.01 6.90 -14.13
N GLN A 75 3.81 6.74 -13.60
CA GLN A 75 3.44 7.19 -12.25
C GLN A 75 4.22 6.44 -11.17
N ILE A 76 4.34 5.11 -11.32
CA ILE A 76 5.14 4.28 -10.42
C ILE A 76 6.62 4.66 -10.52
N GLN A 77 7.16 4.84 -11.73
CA GLN A 77 8.54 5.29 -11.91
C GLN A 77 8.78 6.64 -11.25
N PHE A 78 7.90 7.61 -11.44
CA PHE A 78 8.02 8.94 -10.83
C PHE A 78 8.13 8.87 -9.30
N HIS A 79 7.33 8.03 -8.65
CA HIS A 79 7.36 7.87 -7.18
C HIS A 79 8.65 7.19 -6.70
N TYR A 80 9.14 6.17 -7.44
CA TYR A 80 10.31 5.38 -7.05
C TYR A 80 11.63 5.84 -7.69
N ASP A 81 11.62 6.92 -8.51
CA ASP A 81 12.84 7.50 -9.12
C ASP A 81 13.67 8.36 -8.14
N LEU A 82 13.22 8.52 -6.89
CA LEU A 82 14.08 9.04 -5.83
C LEU A 82 15.18 8.03 -5.50
N SER A 83 16.32 8.55 -5.02
CA SER A 83 17.48 7.72 -4.65
C SER A 83 17.13 6.60 -3.67
N ASP A 84 17.62 5.40 -3.93
CA ASP A 84 17.55 4.25 -3.01
C ASP A 84 18.10 4.58 -1.62
N ASP A 85 19.15 5.42 -1.56
CA ASP A 85 19.76 5.87 -0.32
C ASP A 85 18.81 6.76 0.49
N PHE A 86 17.99 7.59 -0.19
CA PHE A 86 16.99 8.39 0.48
C PHE A 86 15.94 7.54 1.19
N TYR A 87 15.42 6.50 0.53
CA TYR A 87 14.49 5.55 1.17
C TYR A 87 15.15 4.79 2.31
N GLY A 88 16.44 4.44 2.18
CA GLY A 88 17.23 3.77 3.20
C GLY A 88 17.42 4.57 4.50
N LEU A 89 17.20 5.89 4.48
CA LEU A 89 17.33 6.73 5.68
C LEU A 89 16.28 6.42 6.75
N TRP A 90 15.08 6.06 6.36
CA TRP A 90 13.94 5.98 7.25
C TRP A 90 13.15 4.66 7.18
N GLN A 91 13.39 3.82 6.18
CA GLN A 91 12.83 2.48 6.12
C GLN A 91 13.59 1.49 7.01
N ASP A 92 13.00 0.32 7.22
CA ASP A 92 13.64 -0.83 7.84
C ASP A 92 14.71 -1.46 6.91
N PRO A 93 15.60 -2.34 7.43
CA PRO A 93 16.66 -2.96 6.62
C PRO A 93 16.17 -3.78 5.42
N ARG A 94 14.92 -4.28 5.44
CA ARG A 94 14.31 -5.01 4.32
C ARG A 94 13.63 -4.08 3.31
N ARG A 95 13.65 -2.78 3.54
CA ARG A 95 13.03 -1.73 2.70
C ARG A 95 11.53 -1.98 2.45
N VAL A 96 10.81 -2.40 3.48
CA VAL A 96 9.38 -2.68 3.35
C VAL A 96 8.58 -1.37 3.37
N TYR A 97 8.09 -0.95 2.21
CA TYR A 97 7.35 0.30 2.05
C TYR A 97 5.84 0.10 2.10
N SER A 98 5.38 -0.46 3.21
CA SER A 98 3.96 -0.67 3.51
C SER A 98 3.74 -0.80 5.01
N CYS A 99 2.49 -0.87 5.47
CA CYS A 99 2.13 -0.94 6.87
C CYS A 99 2.83 -2.12 7.57
N ALA A 100 3.47 -1.86 8.71
CA ALA A 100 4.02 -2.87 9.62
C ALA A 100 2.92 -3.47 10.52
N TYR A 101 3.20 -4.57 11.21
CA TYR A 101 2.29 -5.21 12.15
C TYR A 101 2.92 -5.28 13.55
N TYR A 102 2.43 -4.47 14.47
CA TYR A 102 2.94 -4.39 15.83
C TYR A 102 2.15 -5.32 16.75
N ARG A 103 2.76 -6.42 17.21
CA ARG A 103 2.14 -7.36 18.18
C ARG A 103 2.08 -6.76 19.57
N ASP A 104 3.03 -5.89 19.89
CA ASP A 104 3.10 -5.19 21.17
C ASP A 104 3.73 -3.79 21.02
N SER A 105 3.70 -3.02 22.09
CA SER A 105 4.20 -1.64 22.10
C SER A 105 5.73 -1.52 22.09
N GLY A 106 6.46 -2.58 22.41
CA GLY A 106 7.93 -2.58 22.49
C GLY A 106 8.62 -2.86 21.16
N MET A 107 7.88 -3.28 20.11
CA MET A 107 8.49 -3.65 18.84
C MET A 107 9.09 -2.45 18.11
N THR A 108 10.31 -2.65 17.58
CA THR A 108 10.92 -1.76 16.60
C THR A 108 10.20 -1.85 15.24
N LEU A 109 10.42 -0.86 14.35
CA LEU A 109 9.88 -0.90 12.98
C LEU A 109 10.32 -2.17 12.24
N ALA A 110 11.61 -2.55 12.33
CA ALA A 110 12.13 -3.74 11.67
C ALA A 110 11.42 -5.02 12.13
N GLN A 111 11.28 -5.21 13.45
CA GLN A 111 10.55 -6.35 14.02
C GLN A 111 9.08 -6.36 13.60
N ALA A 112 8.43 -5.20 13.58
CA ALA A 112 7.03 -5.08 13.16
C ALA A 112 6.86 -5.34 11.65
N GLN A 113 7.82 -4.98 10.81
CA GLN A 113 7.82 -5.32 9.39
C GLN A 113 7.98 -6.84 9.18
N GLU A 114 8.91 -7.49 9.86
CA GLU A 114 9.05 -8.96 9.80
C GLU A 114 7.78 -9.66 10.30
N ALA A 115 7.18 -9.17 11.39
CA ALA A 115 5.90 -9.68 11.89
C ALA A 115 4.77 -9.53 10.86
N LYS A 116 4.74 -8.44 10.09
CA LYS A 116 3.77 -8.24 9.01
C LYS A 116 3.97 -9.22 7.86
N LEU A 117 5.21 -9.47 7.45
CA LEU A 117 5.52 -10.43 6.40
C LEU A 117 5.06 -11.83 6.79
N ASP A 118 5.38 -12.24 8.03
CA ASP A 118 4.97 -13.51 8.60
C ASP A 118 3.44 -13.61 8.74
N HIS A 119 2.77 -12.55 9.19
CA HIS A 119 1.32 -12.48 9.30
C HIS A 119 0.59 -12.70 7.97
N ILE A 120 1.09 -12.10 6.88
CA ILE A 120 0.56 -12.33 5.53
C ILE A 120 0.78 -13.79 5.12
N CYS A 121 1.98 -14.35 5.32
CA CYS A 121 2.29 -15.72 4.97
C CYS A 121 1.40 -16.71 5.74
N ARG A 122 1.15 -16.48 7.03
CA ARG A 122 0.23 -17.29 7.84
C ARG A 122 -1.21 -17.19 7.37
N LYS A 123 -1.72 -15.99 7.10
CA LYS A 123 -3.07 -15.80 6.54
C LYS A 123 -3.25 -16.55 5.24
N LEU A 124 -2.25 -16.50 4.36
CA LEU A 124 -2.22 -17.25 3.12
C LEU A 124 -1.99 -18.76 3.32
N ARG A 125 -1.60 -19.19 4.55
CA ARG A 125 -1.28 -20.59 4.85
C ARG A 125 -0.23 -21.14 3.88
N LEU A 126 0.86 -20.39 3.66
CA LEU A 126 1.91 -20.81 2.74
C LEU A 126 2.54 -22.12 3.20
N GLN A 127 2.76 -23.02 2.24
CA GLN A 127 3.41 -24.30 2.45
C GLN A 127 4.56 -24.48 1.48
N GLU A 128 5.53 -25.31 1.87
CA GLU A 128 6.69 -25.62 1.05
C GLU A 128 6.26 -26.16 -0.34
N GLY A 129 6.91 -25.67 -1.39
CA GLY A 129 6.67 -26.07 -2.77
C GLY A 129 5.43 -25.43 -3.43
N GLU A 130 4.59 -24.69 -2.69
CA GLU A 130 3.48 -23.96 -3.31
C GLU A 130 3.99 -22.84 -4.23
N ARG A 131 3.27 -22.63 -5.33
CA ARG A 131 3.50 -21.51 -6.26
C ARG A 131 2.88 -20.24 -5.70
N PHE A 132 3.73 -19.29 -5.34
CA PHE A 132 3.33 -18.00 -4.75
C PHE A 132 3.59 -16.85 -5.71
N LEU A 133 2.62 -15.96 -5.89
CA LEU A 133 2.75 -14.72 -6.66
C LEU A 133 2.64 -13.49 -5.74
N ASP A 134 3.62 -12.58 -5.83
CA ASP A 134 3.60 -11.27 -5.18
C ASP A 134 3.42 -10.16 -6.24
N ILE A 135 2.20 -9.61 -6.33
CA ILE A 135 1.84 -8.57 -7.30
C ILE A 135 2.25 -7.20 -6.72
N GLY A 136 3.22 -6.56 -7.36
CA GLY A 136 3.82 -5.33 -6.83
C GLY A 136 4.81 -5.62 -5.71
N ALA A 137 5.72 -6.56 -5.93
CA ALA A 137 6.65 -7.08 -4.92
C ALA A 137 7.59 -6.01 -4.30
N GLY A 138 7.62 -4.79 -4.85
CA GLY A 138 8.41 -3.69 -4.34
C GLY A 138 9.91 -4.04 -4.23
N TRP A 139 10.50 -3.80 -3.08
CA TRP A 139 11.91 -4.13 -2.79
C TRP A 139 12.12 -5.61 -2.41
N GLY A 140 11.11 -6.46 -2.61
CA GLY A 140 11.22 -7.91 -2.43
C GLY A 140 11.04 -8.41 -1.00
N GLY A 141 10.64 -7.56 -0.07
CA GLY A 141 10.52 -7.94 1.33
C GLY A 141 9.65 -9.18 1.56
N LEU A 142 8.41 -9.19 1.04
CA LEU A 142 7.50 -10.34 1.17
C LEU A 142 7.94 -11.53 0.31
N LEU A 143 8.34 -11.27 -0.93
CA LEU A 143 8.79 -12.29 -1.88
C LEU A 143 9.92 -13.15 -1.30
N LEU A 144 10.98 -12.49 -0.80
CA LEU A 144 12.14 -13.16 -0.22
C LEU A 144 11.79 -13.84 1.11
N TRP A 145 11.01 -13.16 1.98
CA TRP A 145 10.58 -13.73 3.25
C TRP A 145 9.80 -15.03 3.07
N ALA A 146 8.85 -15.05 2.14
CA ALA A 146 8.03 -16.22 1.85
C ALA A 146 8.90 -17.40 1.35
N ALA A 147 9.85 -17.14 0.47
CA ALA A 147 10.76 -18.19 -0.03
C ALA A 147 11.71 -18.70 1.06
N GLU A 148 12.28 -17.81 1.87
CA GLU A 148 13.23 -18.16 2.93
C GLU A 148 12.57 -18.93 4.09
N ASN A 149 11.39 -18.52 4.53
CA ASN A 149 10.76 -19.03 5.75
C ASN A 149 9.66 -20.06 5.50
N TYR A 150 9.07 -20.09 4.31
CA TYR A 150 7.98 -21.00 3.96
C TYR A 150 8.30 -21.93 2.78
N GLY A 151 9.47 -21.80 2.15
CA GLY A 151 9.93 -22.71 1.12
C GLY A 151 9.13 -22.70 -0.17
N VAL A 152 8.37 -21.64 -0.46
CA VAL A 152 7.53 -21.51 -1.66
C VAL A 152 8.34 -21.29 -2.93
N ASP A 153 7.78 -21.66 -4.08
CA ASP A 153 8.24 -21.25 -5.41
C ASP A 153 7.64 -19.88 -5.74
N ALA A 154 8.41 -18.81 -5.53
CA ALA A 154 7.93 -17.44 -5.49
C ALA A 154 8.21 -16.68 -6.78
N THR A 155 7.19 -16.01 -7.31
CA THR A 155 7.31 -15.05 -8.41
C THR A 155 6.85 -13.68 -7.95
N GLY A 156 7.70 -12.66 -8.05
CA GLY A 156 7.36 -11.27 -7.83
C GLY A 156 7.30 -10.49 -9.14
N ILE A 157 6.38 -9.55 -9.25
CA ILE A 157 6.33 -8.62 -10.38
C ILE A 157 6.37 -7.18 -9.90
N THR A 158 6.99 -6.32 -10.70
CA THR A 158 7.06 -4.87 -10.50
C THR A 158 7.11 -4.13 -11.83
N LEU A 159 6.75 -2.84 -11.83
CA LEU A 159 6.95 -1.92 -12.95
C LEU A 159 8.20 -1.04 -12.78
N SER A 160 8.86 -1.08 -11.61
CA SER A 160 10.07 -0.31 -11.32
C SER A 160 11.33 -1.07 -11.73
N LYS A 161 12.13 -0.48 -12.64
CA LYS A 161 13.43 -1.03 -13.05
C LYS A 161 14.41 -1.11 -11.89
N ASN A 162 14.41 -0.12 -10.99
CA ASN A 162 15.29 -0.07 -9.82
C ASN A 162 14.97 -1.21 -8.86
N GLN A 163 13.69 -1.41 -8.52
CA GLN A 163 13.24 -2.52 -7.68
C GLN A 163 13.59 -3.87 -8.31
N HIS A 164 13.31 -4.05 -9.60
CA HIS A 164 13.66 -5.27 -10.34
C HIS A 164 15.14 -5.60 -10.25
N ALA A 165 16.03 -4.63 -10.53
CA ALA A 165 17.48 -4.83 -10.47
C ALA A 165 17.95 -5.15 -9.03
N HIS A 166 17.44 -4.41 -8.04
CA HIS A 166 17.76 -4.62 -6.63
C HIS A 166 17.39 -6.02 -6.14
N VAL A 167 16.15 -6.44 -6.42
CA VAL A 167 15.66 -7.75 -5.93
C VAL A 167 16.38 -8.91 -6.61
N ASN A 168 16.66 -8.83 -7.91
CA ASN A 168 17.42 -9.88 -8.61
C ASN A 168 18.84 -10.03 -8.04
N ARG A 169 19.51 -8.92 -7.68
CA ARG A 169 20.79 -9.00 -6.98
C ARG A 169 20.66 -9.70 -5.63
N LEU A 170 19.63 -9.38 -4.82
CA LEU A 170 19.39 -10.06 -3.56
C LEU A 170 19.09 -11.55 -3.73
N ILE A 171 18.37 -11.94 -4.79
CA ILE A 171 18.11 -13.35 -5.12
C ILE A 171 19.44 -14.09 -5.37
N GLU A 172 20.36 -13.48 -6.11
CA GLU A 172 21.71 -14.04 -6.38
C GLU A 172 22.54 -14.13 -5.11
N GLU A 173 22.64 -13.04 -4.34
CA GLU A 173 23.39 -12.98 -3.08
C GLU A 173 22.93 -14.02 -2.05
N LYS A 174 21.63 -14.35 -2.03
CA LYS A 174 21.02 -15.31 -1.11
C LYS A 174 20.98 -16.75 -1.67
N GLY A 175 21.39 -16.97 -2.91
CA GLY A 175 21.35 -18.30 -3.54
C GLY A 175 19.93 -18.83 -3.78
N LEU A 176 18.96 -17.93 -4.05
CA LEU A 176 17.54 -18.29 -4.18
C LEU A 176 17.08 -18.44 -5.65
N GLN A 177 17.98 -18.43 -6.63
CA GLN A 177 17.66 -18.42 -8.06
C GLN A 177 16.78 -19.59 -8.51
N ASN A 178 16.85 -20.72 -7.81
CA ASN A 178 16.10 -21.91 -8.16
C ASN A 178 14.61 -21.85 -7.74
N ARG A 179 14.25 -20.92 -6.84
CA ARG A 179 12.88 -20.83 -6.29
C ARG A 179 12.29 -19.42 -6.27
N VAL A 180 13.08 -18.38 -6.57
CA VAL A 180 12.59 -16.99 -6.57
C VAL A 180 12.88 -16.34 -7.92
N ARG A 181 11.89 -15.66 -8.45
CA ARG A 181 11.96 -14.89 -9.69
C ARG A 181 11.37 -13.50 -9.48
N MET A 182 12.08 -12.46 -9.89
CA MET A 182 11.56 -11.09 -9.95
C MET A 182 11.49 -10.67 -11.42
N VAL A 183 10.29 -10.28 -11.87
CA VAL A 183 10.00 -9.98 -13.27
C VAL A 183 9.52 -8.53 -13.42
N LEU A 184 10.06 -7.83 -14.42
CA LEU A 184 9.60 -6.50 -14.80
C LEU A 184 8.36 -6.65 -15.71
N LEU A 185 7.16 -6.66 -15.12
CA LEU A 185 5.94 -7.00 -15.83
C LEU A 185 4.71 -6.34 -15.19
N ASP A 186 3.76 -5.93 -16.03
CA ASP A 186 2.43 -5.52 -15.58
C ASP A 186 1.56 -6.76 -15.29
N TYR A 187 0.80 -6.73 -14.20
CA TYR A 187 -0.08 -7.84 -13.81
C TYR A 187 -1.09 -8.22 -14.90
N ARG A 188 -1.49 -7.26 -15.73
CA ARG A 188 -2.41 -7.48 -16.87
C ARG A 188 -1.84 -8.41 -17.93
N GLN A 189 -0.51 -8.48 -18.04
CA GLN A 189 0.22 -9.30 -19.01
C GLN A 189 0.59 -10.70 -18.48
N LEU A 190 0.34 -10.99 -17.20
CA LEU A 190 0.60 -12.32 -16.65
C LEU A 190 -0.20 -13.38 -17.39
N GLU A 191 0.49 -14.47 -17.78
CA GLU A 191 -0.15 -15.63 -18.40
C GLU A 191 -0.97 -16.44 -17.39
N GLU A 192 -2.11 -16.96 -17.83
CA GLU A 192 -3.07 -17.71 -16.99
C GLU A 192 -2.94 -19.22 -17.16
N THR A 193 -1.90 -19.68 -17.86
CA THR A 193 -1.68 -21.09 -18.22
C THR A 193 -1.30 -21.99 -17.04
N GLN A 194 -0.65 -21.40 -16.04
CA GLN A 194 -0.20 -22.12 -14.84
C GLN A 194 -0.66 -21.37 -13.59
N PRO A 195 -1.76 -21.82 -12.95
CA PRO A 195 -2.31 -21.12 -11.81
C PRO A 195 -1.37 -21.14 -10.59
N TYR A 196 -1.45 -20.10 -9.78
CA TYR A 196 -0.77 -20.00 -8.50
C TYR A 196 -1.63 -20.61 -7.38
N ASP A 197 -0.97 -21.17 -6.36
CA ASP A 197 -1.63 -21.65 -5.15
C ASP A 197 -2.05 -20.49 -4.27
N LYS A 198 -1.17 -19.49 -4.17
CA LYS A 198 -1.33 -18.33 -3.30
C LYS A 198 -0.89 -17.06 -4.02
N ILE A 199 -1.60 -15.97 -3.75
CA ILE A 199 -1.28 -14.65 -4.31
C ILE A 199 -1.28 -13.61 -3.17
N ALA A 200 -0.34 -12.67 -3.19
CA ALA A 200 -0.37 -11.45 -2.39
C ALA A 200 -0.37 -10.23 -3.30
N SER A 201 -1.03 -9.18 -2.84
CA SER A 201 -0.93 -7.83 -3.41
C SER A 201 -0.93 -6.83 -2.27
N VAL A 202 0.19 -6.14 -2.07
CA VAL A 202 0.44 -5.28 -0.91
C VAL A 202 0.75 -3.86 -1.38
N GLY A 203 -0.17 -2.91 -1.10
CA GLY A 203 -0.02 -1.51 -1.48
C GLY A 203 -0.01 -1.27 -2.98
N MET A 204 -0.74 -2.08 -3.74
CA MET A 204 -0.76 -2.00 -5.20
C MET A 204 -2.14 -1.63 -5.76
N PHE A 205 -3.24 -2.10 -5.15
CA PHE A 205 -4.57 -1.91 -5.70
C PHE A 205 -5.01 -0.44 -5.75
N GLU A 206 -4.40 0.43 -4.94
CA GLU A 206 -4.60 1.88 -4.95
C GLU A 206 -4.19 2.51 -6.28
N HIS A 207 -3.29 1.85 -7.02
CA HIS A 207 -2.81 2.27 -8.34
C HIS A 207 -3.64 1.70 -9.50
N VAL A 208 -4.59 0.81 -9.21
CA VAL A 208 -5.44 0.17 -10.24
C VAL A 208 -6.51 1.12 -10.76
N GLY A 209 -6.99 2.03 -9.89
CA GLY A 209 -8.12 2.91 -10.18
C GLY A 209 -9.48 2.22 -10.01
N ARG A 210 -10.44 2.97 -9.47
CA ARG A 210 -11.78 2.44 -9.12
C ARG A 210 -12.54 1.79 -10.27
N ALA A 211 -12.34 2.27 -11.48
CA ALA A 211 -13.03 1.76 -12.67
C ALA A 211 -12.52 0.36 -13.08
N GLN A 212 -11.31 -0.01 -12.68
CA GLN A 212 -10.64 -1.24 -13.07
C GLN A 212 -10.63 -2.32 -11.99
N LEU A 213 -11.13 -2.04 -10.78
CA LEU A 213 -11.03 -2.96 -9.63
C LEU A 213 -11.67 -4.31 -9.90
N THR A 214 -12.88 -4.36 -10.49
CA THR A 214 -13.53 -5.64 -10.83
C THR A 214 -12.70 -6.44 -11.85
N ALA A 215 -12.14 -5.77 -12.86
CA ALA A 215 -11.27 -6.43 -13.84
C ALA A 215 -9.97 -6.95 -13.20
N TYR A 216 -9.40 -6.19 -12.26
CA TYR A 216 -8.25 -6.56 -11.46
C TYR A 216 -8.50 -7.83 -10.64
N PHE A 217 -9.58 -7.89 -9.86
CA PHE A 217 -9.93 -9.08 -9.07
C PHE A 217 -10.32 -10.26 -9.96
N SER A 218 -10.98 -10.03 -11.11
CA SER A 218 -11.23 -11.08 -12.10
C SER A 218 -9.93 -11.67 -12.66
N LYS A 219 -8.91 -10.85 -12.91
CA LYS A 219 -7.58 -11.31 -13.34
C LYS A 219 -6.91 -12.16 -12.25
N ILE A 220 -6.93 -11.70 -11.01
CA ILE A 220 -6.39 -12.47 -9.86
C ILE A 220 -7.09 -13.82 -9.74
N ARG A 221 -8.42 -13.84 -9.86
CA ARG A 221 -9.19 -15.11 -9.83
C ARG A 221 -8.72 -16.09 -10.90
N ARG A 222 -8.45 -15.63 -12.12
CA ARG A 222 -7.99 -16.52 -13.22
C ARG A 222 -6.57 -17.03 -12.97
N LEU A 223 -5.70 -16.22 -12.35
CA LEU A 223 -4.34 -16.61 -11.97
C LEU A 223 -4.30 -17.57 -10.79
N LEU A 224 -5.34 -17.62 -9.96
CA LEU A 224 -5.42 -18.43 -8.74
C LEU A 224 -6.08 -19.76 -9.03
N ARG A 225 -5.53 -20.89 -8.52
CA ARG A 225 -6.19 -22.19 -8.63
C ARG A 225 -7.53 -22.24 -7.85
N PRO A 226 -8.47 -23.13 -8.17
CA PRO A 226 -9.62 -23.37 -7.31
C PRO A 226 -9.18 -23.74 -5.88
N GLY A 227 -9.82 -23.15 -4.87
CA GLY A 227 -9.43 -23.29 -3.46
C GLY A 227 -8.17 -22.53 -3.05
N GLY A 228 -7.52 -21.79 -3.97
CA GLY A 228 -6.37 -20.94 -3.66
C GLY A 228 -6.78 -19.68 -2.89
N LEU A 229 -5.81 -19.09 -2.17
CA LEU A 229 -6.00 -17.90 -1.35
C LEU A 229 -5.26 -16.69 -1.92
N VAL A 230 -5.88 -15.53 -1.79
CA VAL A 230 -5.24 -14.24 -2.12
C VAL A 230 -5.38 -13.26 -0.95
N MET A 231 -4.29 -12.55 -0.65
CA MET A 231 -4.25 -11.44 0.30
C MET A 231 -4.18 -10.12 -0.46
N ASN A 232 -5.21 -9.29 -0.32
CA ASN A 232 -5.19 -7.89 -0.75
C ASN A 232 -5.01 -7.00 0.47
N HIS A 233 -3.88 -6.29 0.53
CA HIS A 233 -3.51 -5.39 1.62
C HIS A 233 -3.36 -3.99 1.07
N GLY A 234 -4.16 -3.04 1.51
CA GLY A 234 -4.06 -1.69 0.99
C GLY A 234 -4.86 -0.63 1.72
N ILE A 235 -4.55 0.62 1.37
CA ILE A 235 -5.15 1.82 1.96
C ILE A 235 -6.56 1.98 1.42
N THR A 236 -7.49 2.30 2.31
CA THR A 236 -8.90 2.54 1.97
C THR A 236 -9.36 3.92 2.47
N SER A 237 -10.33 4.49 1.78
CA SER A 237 -10.97 5.74 2.21
C SER A 237 -11.75 5.52 3.51
N GLY A 238 -11.76 6.50 4.39
CA GLY A 238 -12.65 6.53 5.55
C GLY A 238 -14.10 6.84 5.20
N GLY A 239 -14.35 7.47 4.05
CA GLY A 239 -15.69 7.81 3.54
C GLY A 239 -16.23 6.78 2.57
N THR A 240 -17.52 6.46 2.68
CA THR A 240 -18.18 5.43 1.86
C THR A 240 -18.35 5.82 0.39
N TYR A 241 -18.37 7.10 0.08
CA TYR A 241 -18.56 7.60 -1.29
C TYR A 241 -17.26 7.82 -2.05
N ASN A 242 -16.14 7.40 -1.51
CA ASN A 242 -14.83 7.38 -2.19
C ASN A 242 -14.41 8.76 -2.71
N ALA A 243 -14.73 9.82 -1.98
CA ALA A 243 -14.24 11.15 -2.26
C ALA A 243 -12.77 11.29 -1.85
N GLN A 244 -12.01 12.11 -2.59
CA GLN A 244 -10.67 12.51 -2.13
C GLN A 244 -10.77 13.28 -0.80
N LEU A 245 -9.69 13.22 -0.02
CA LEU A 245 -9.60 14.03 1.20
C LEU A 245 -9.71 15.53 0.86
N GLY A 246 -10.61 16.20 1.54
CA GLY A 246 -10.85 17.63 1.40
C GLY A 246 -9.69 18.50 1.89
N SER A 247 -9.93 19.81 1.98
CA SER A 247 -8.94 20.82 2.45
C SER A 247 -7.63 20.85 1.65
N GLY A 248 -7.63 20.30 0.42
CA GLY A 248 -6.47 20.24 -0.48
C GLY A 248 -5.46 19.14 -0.15
N MET A 249 -5.74 18.28 0.82
CA MET A 249 -4.83 17.17 1.17
C MET A 249 -4.72 16.13 0.07
N GLY A 250 -5.86 15.76 -0.55
CA GLY A 250 -5.86 14.84 -1.69
C GLY A 250 -5.04 15.38 -2.86
N ASP A 251 -5.22 16.67 -3.18
CA ASP A 251 -4.48 17.33 -4.27
C ASP A 251 -2.96 17.37 -3.97
N PHE A 252 -2.57 17.58 -2.71
CA PHE A 252 -1.17 17.55 -2.29
C PHE A 252 -0.53 16.17 -2.54
N ILE A 253 -1.21 15.10 -2.11
CA ILE A 253 -0.73 13.72 -2.32
C ILE A 253 -0.65 13.38 -3.81
N GLU A 254 -1.68 13.73 -4.60
CA GLU A 254 -1.69 13.50 -6.05
C GLU A 254 -0.54 14.24 -6.77
N LYS A 255 -0.25 15.47 -6.33
CA LYS A 255 0.77 16.30 -6.99
C LYS A 255 2.20 15.90 -6.67
N TYR A 256 2.50 15.56 -5.42
CA TYR A 256 3.88 15.43 -4.93
C TYR A 256 4.30 13.99 -4.63
N ILE A 257 3.36 13.07 -4.38
CA ILE A 257 3.69 11.75 -3.84
C ILE A 257 3.17 10.62 -4.74
N PHE A 258 1.85 10.50 -4.92
CA PHE A 258 1.21 9.42 -5.66
C PHE A 258 0.30 9.96 -6.78
N PRO A 259 0.88 10.38 -7.91
CA PRO A 259 0.07 10.78 -9.05
C PRO A 259 -0.88 9.66 -9.49
N GLY A 260 -2.17 9.95 -9.59
CA GLY A 260 -3.19 9.00 -10.02
C GLY A 260 -3.66 8.00 -8.95
N GLY A 261 -3.16 8.03 -7.72
CA GLY A 261 -3.64 7.15 -6.66
C GLY A 261 -5.11 7.42 -6.32
N GLU A 262 -5.93 6.38 -6.28
CA GLU A 262 -7.35 6.46 -5.94
C GLU A 262 -7.68 5.57 -4.75
N LEU A 263 -8.19 6.16 -3.67
CA LEU A 263 -8.67 5.41 -2.53
C LEU A 263 -10.17 5.14 -2.66
N VAL A 264 -10.56 3.92 -2.31
CA VAL A 264 -11.96 3.50 -2.21
C VAL A 264 -12.23 2.99 -0.79
N HIS A 265 -13.48 3.08 -0.34
CA HIS A 265 -13.88 2.50 0.95
C HIS A 265 -13.80 0.96 0.90
N VAL A 266 -13.56 0.31 2.04
CA VAL A 266 -13.44 -1.16 2.13
C VAL A 266 -14.67 -1.87 1.58
N SER A 267 -15.87 -1.32 1.75
CA SER A 267 -17.10 -1.89 1.16
C SER A 267 -17.03 -1.99 -0.37
N LYS A 268 -16.40 -1.01 -1.04
CA LYS A 268 -16.22 -1.05 -2.49
C LYS A 268 -15.18 -2.08 -2.90
N VAL A 269 -14.14 -2.28 -2.09
CA VAL A 269 -13.18 -3.37 -2.30
C VAL A 269 -13.89 -4.71 -2.24
N LEU A 270 -14.72 -4.95 -1.22
CA LEU A 270 -15.49 -6.20 -1.05
C LEU A 270 -16.51 -6.43 -2.17
N GLU A 271 -17.22 -5.39 -2.59
CA GLU A 271 -18.14 -5.45 -3.73
C GLU A 271 -17.41 -5.86 -5.01
N THR A 272 -16.36 -5.13 -5.40
CA THR A 272 -15.63 -5.37 -6.65
C THR A 272 -14.88 -6.70 -6.67
N LEU A 273 -14.44 -7.17 -5.51
CA LEU A 273 -13.82 -8.47 -5.30
C LEU A 273 -14.86 -9.60 -5.54
N SER A 274 -16.07 -9.44 -5.01
CA SER A 274 -17.17 -10.39 -5.22
C SER A 274 -17.62 -10.40 -6.68
N ASP A 275 -17.75 -9.22 -7.31
CA ASP A 275 -18.01 -9.09 -8.74
C ASP A 275 -16.92 -9.74 -9.59
N GLY A 276 -15.67 -9.73 -9.13
CA GLY A 276 -14.52 -10.42 -9.72
C GLY A 276 -14.53 -11.94 -9.54
N GLY A 277 -15.51 -12.47 -8.78
CA GLY A 277 -15.69 -13.90 -8.54
C GLY A 277 -14.76 -14.48 -7.48
N LEU A 278 -14.31 -13.66 -6.53
CA LEU A 278 -13.60 -14.08 -5.31
C LEU A 278 -14.55 -13.99 -4.11
N GLU A 279 -14.27 -14.78 -3.09
CA GLU A 279 -14.99 -14.77 -1.82
C GLU A 279 -14.11 -14.20 -0.71
N ALA A 280 -14.57 -13.15 -0.03
CA ALA A 280 -13.88 -12.61 1.13
C ALA A 280 -14.08 -13.55 2.32
N VAL A 281 -12.99 -13.98 2.95
CA VAL A 281 -13.01 -14.91 4.09
C VAL A 281 -12.54 -14.29 5.39
N ASP A 282 -11.78 -13.18 5.30
CA ASP A 282 -11.32 -12.41 6.45
C ASP A 282 -11.06 -10.96 6.07
N VAL A 283 -11.39 -10.02 6.96
CA VAL A 283 -11.10 -8.60 6.81
C VAL A 283 -10.52 -8.09 8.12
N GLU A 284 -9.27 -7.69 8.12
CA GLU A 284 -8.59 -7.11 9.28
C GLU A 284 -8.23 -5.65 9.04
N ASN A 285 -8.62 -4.77 9.94
CA ASN A 285 -8.28 -3.35 9.89
C ASN A 285 -6.97 -3.08 10.63
N LEU A 286 -5.97 -2.59 9.91
CA LEU A 286 -4.64 -2.28 10.45
C LEU A 286 -4.38 -0.77 10.56
N ARG A 287 -5.39 0.06 10.63
CA ARG A 287 -5.27 1.52 10.72
C ARG A 287 -4.32 1.99 11.83
N PRO A 288 -4.41 1.50 13.09
CA PRO A 288 -3.49 1.91 14.15
C PRO A 288 -2.03 1.51 13.86
N HIS A 289 -1.82 0.37 13.23
CA HIS A 289 -0.48 -0.10 12.84
C HIS A 289 0.14 0.82 11.79
N TYR A 290 -0.66 1.31 10.82
CA TYR A 290 -0.11 2.18 9.79
C TYR A 290 0.17 3.59 10.32
N ALA A 291 -0.68 4.13 11.19
CA ALA A 291 -0.37 5.39 11.88
C ALA A 291 1.00 5.30 12.57
N ARG A 292 1.24 4.24 13.33
CA ARG A 292 2.52 4.01 14.01
C ARG A 292 3.68 3.79 13.05
N THR A 293 3.48 3.07 11.96
CA THR A 293 4.50 2.86 10.91
C THR A 293 4.94 4.18 10.29
N LEU A 294 3.99 5.02 9.92
CA LEU A 294 4.24 6.33 9.31
C LEU A 294 4.92 7.29 10.27
N TRP A 295 4.56 7.26 11.55
CA TRP A 295 5.29 8.03 12.57
C TRP A 295 6.72 7.52 12.74
N ALA A 296 6.97 6.22 12.72
CA ALA A 296 8.34 5.68 12.76
C ALA A 296 9.16 6.12 11.55
N TRP A 297 8.56 6.15 10.35
CA TRP A 297 9.22 6.69 9.15
C TRP A 297 9.46 8.20 9.24
N SER A 298 8.49 8.96 9.71
CA SER A 298 8.62 10.41 9.93
C SER A 298 9.75 10.73 10.90
N ASP A 299 9.77 10.07 12.06
CA ASP A 299 10.81 10.26 13.07
C ASP A 299 12.20 9.87 12.51
N GLY A 300 12.28 8.78 11.72
CA GLY A 300 13.50 8.34 11.05
C GLY A 300 14.03 9.36 10.04
N LEU A 301 13.17 9.98 9.24
CA LEU A 301 13.54 11.04 8.30
C LEU A 301 13.95 12.32 9.03
N GLU A 302 13.19 12.74 10.05
CA GLU A 302 13.51 13.94 10.86
C GLU A 302 14.88 13.82 11.54
N ALA A 303 15.24 12.63 12.02
CA ALA A 303 16.55 12.40 12.65
C ALA A 303 17.73 12.50 11.66
N LYS A 304 17.47 12.45 10.35
CA LYS A 304 18.51 12.41 9.29
C LYS A 304 18.31 13.48 8.20
N LEU A 305 17.68 14.60 8.52
CA LEU A 305 17.36 15.66 7.53
C LEU A 305 18.59 16.18 6.80
N ASP A 306 19.69 16.43 7.52
CA ASP A 306 20.93 16.93 6.91
C ASP A 306 21.50 15.93 5.89
N GLU A 307 21.36 14.65 6.16
CA GLU A 307 21.75 13.58 5.24
C GLU A 307 20.81 13.50 4.05
N ALA A 308 19.50 13.63 4.28
CA ALA A 308 18.50 13.66 3.21
C ALA A 308 18.76 14.80 2.21
N TYR A 309 19.08 16.00 2.70
CA TYR A 309 19.43 17.14 1.82
C TYR A 309 20.77 16.95 1.11
N ARG A 310 21.71 16.17 1.66
CA ARG A 310 22.96 15.82 0.97
C ARG A 310 22.76 14.80 -0.13
N ILE A 311 21.88 13.81 0.10
CA ILE A 311 21.54 12.76 -0.89
C ILE A 311 20.72 13.35 -2.04
N LEU A 312 19.82 14.29 -1.74
CA LEU A 312 18.95 14.96 -2.71
C LEU A 312 19.33 16.46 -2.79
N PRO A 313 20.43 16.81 -3.51
CA PRO A 313 20.91 18.18 -3.55
C PRO A 313 20.09 19.08 -4.49
N GLY A 314 20.23 20.37 -4.32
CA GLY A 314 19.63 21.40 -5.16
C GLY A 314 18.14 21.66 -4.84
N GLU A 315 17.53 22.56 -5.62
CA GLU A 315 16.17 23.03 -5.37
C GLU A 315 15.13 21.91 -5.47
N GLN A 316 15.24 21.06 -6.48
CA GLN A 316 14.30 19.93 -6.68
C GLN A 316 14.45 18.90 -5.56
N GLY A 317 15.66 18.60 -5.14
CA GLY A 317 15.90 17.69 -4.00
C GLY A 317 15.31 18.23 -2.70
N ALA A 318 15.50 19.53 -2.44
CA ALA A 318 14.91 20.19 -1.28
C ALA A 318 13.38 20.14 -1.29
N LYS A 319 12.74 20.32 -2.45
CA LYS A 319 11.28 20.16 -2.60
C LYS A 319 10.85 18.73 -2.29
N SER A 320 11.58 17.73 -2.75
CA SER A 320 11.30 16.32 -2.47
C SER A 320 11.39 16.02 -0.97
N VAL A 321 12.47 16.43 -0.29
CA VAL A 321 12.60 16.23 1.16
C VAL A 321 11.45 16.89 1.93
N ARG A 322 11.10 18.14 1.61
CA ARG A 322 9.99 18.85 2.23
C ARG A 322 8.64 18.15 1.97
N ALA A 323 8.42 17.65 0.76
CA ALA A 323 7.20 16.92 0.43
C ALA A 323 7.07 15.62 1.25
N TYR A 324 8.16 14.85 1.37
CA TYR A 324 8.16 13.61 2.16
C TYR A 324 7.99 13.85 3.66
N ARG A 325 8.58 14.91 4.22
CA ARG A 325 8.36 15.30 5.62
C ARG A 325 6.86 15.49 5.92
N LEU A 326 6.17 16.29 5.08
CA LEU A 326 4.73 16.52 5.24
C LEU A 326 3.89 15.28 4.93
N TYR A 327 4.28 14.52 3.91
CA TYR A 327 3.56 13.31 3.52
C TYR A 327 3.54 12.27 4.64
N LEU A 328 4.72 11.91 5.20
CA LEU A 328 4.82 10.88 6.23
C LEU A 328 4.02 11.26 7.48
N ALA A 329 4.21 12.48 7.98
CA ALA A 329 3.51 12.98 9.17
C ALA A 329 2.02 13.22 8.91
N GLY A 330 1.66 13.80 7.75
CA GLY A 330 0.26 14.06 7.38
C GLY A 330 -0.55 12.80 7.19
N CYS A 331 0.05 11.76 6.57
CA CYS A 331 -0.60 10.47 6.48
C CYS A 331 -0.74 9.78 7.84
N ALA A 332 0.28 9.85 8.72
CA ALA A 332 0.17 9.34 10.08
C ALA A 332 -1.03 9.96 10.81
N MET A 333 -1.16 11.29 10.77
CA MET A 333 -2.30 12.01 11.31
C MET A 333 -3.63 11.57 10.67
N ALA A 334 -3.68 11.42 9.33
CA ALA A 334 -4.90 11.01 8.64
C ALA A 334 -5.38 9.61 9.07
N PHE A 335 -4.45 8.67 9.33
CA PHE A 335 -4.78 7.38 9.93
C PHE A 335 -5.23 7.49 11.38
N GLU A 336 -4.58 8.32 12.21
CA GLU A 336 -5.00 8.56 13.60
C GLU A 336 -6.41 9.12 13.67
N GLN A 337 -6.73 10.09 12.82
CA GLN A 337 -8.05 10.72 12.75
C GLN A 337 -9.13 9.84 12.08
N GLY A 338 -8.75 8.71 11.48
CA GLY A 338 -9.69 7.82 10.79
C GLY A 338 -10.18 8.36 9.44
N TRP A 339 -9.49 9.35 8.85
CA TRP A 339 -9.83 9.87 7.52
C TRP A 339 -9.52 8.88 6.42
N ILE A 340 -8.50 8.08 6.64
CA ILE A 340 -8.13 6.93 5.82
C ILE A 340 -7.92 5.71 6.70
N SER A 341 -8.00 4.52 6.12
CA SER A 341 -7.80 3.27 6.81
C SER A 341 -6.90 2.35 6.00
N LEU A 342 -6.52 1.22 6.58
CA LEU A 342 -5.82 0.15 5.89
C LEU A 342 -6.47 -1.17 6.24
N ASN A 343 -6.74 -1.97 5.21
CA ASN A 343 -7.35 -3.28 5.41
C ASN A 343 -6.53 -4.38 4.73
N GLN A 344 -6.40 -5.50 5.43
CA GLN A 344 -6.04 -6.78 4.83
C GLN A 344 -7.33 -7.54 4.55
N VAL A 345 -7.58 -7.86 3.28
CA VAL A 345 -8.73 -8.65 2.85
C VAL A 345 -8.20 -9.98 2.32
N LEU A 346 -8.41 -11.04 3.09
CA LEU A 346 -8.09 -12.40 2.67
C LEU A 346 -9.29 -12.95 1.87
N CYS A 347 -9.01 -13.46 0.70
CA CYS A 347 -10.03 -13.98 -0.20
C CYS A 347 -9.64 -15.35 -0.70
N GLN A 348 -10.65 -16.11 -1.17
CA GLN A 348 -10.42 -17.37 -1.87
C GLN A 348 -11.09 -17.39 -3.24
N ARG A 349 -10.49 -18.13 -4.17
CA ARG A 349 -11.22 -18.63 -5.33
C ARG A 349 -12.00 -19.86 -4.88
N GLN A 350 -13.34 -19.79 -4.91
CA GLN A 350 -14.19 -20.90 -4.49
C GLN A 350 -13.74 -22.20 -5.17
N GLY A 351 -13.61 -23.25 -4.34
CA GLY A 351 -13.41 -24.62 -4.75
C GLY A 351 -14.61 -25.48 -4.32
N VAL A 352 -14.54 -26.77 -4.58
CA VAL A 352 -15.52 -27.71 -4.03
C VAL A 352 -15.24 -27.88 -2.53
N PHE A 353 -16.24 -27.58 -1.72
CA PHE A 353 -16.18 -27.72 -0.28
C PHE A 353 -16.80 -29.07 0.12
N ASP A 354 -16.00 -29.93 0.76
CA ASP A 354 -16.49 -31.20 1.35
C ASP A 354 -16.68 -31.00 2.86
N ALA A 355 -17.92 -30.87 3.27
CA ALA A 355 -18.28 -30.66 4.67
C ALA A 355 -17.87 -31.81 5.59
N SER A 356 -17.56 -33.00 5.07
CA SER A 356 -17.09 -34.14 5.87
C SER A 356 -15.61 -34.02 6.30
N GLN A 357 -14.84 -33.11 5.67
CA GLN A 357 -13.40 -32.94 5.90
C GLN A 357 -13.07 -31.69 6.78
N LEU A 358 -14.00 -31.28 7.62
CA LEU A 358 -13.91 -30.03 8.39
C LEU A 358 -12.76 -29.99 9.40
N ASP A 359 -12.29 -31.13 9.88
CA ASP A 359 -11.21 -31.21 10.88
C ASP A 359 -9.82 -31.29 10.26
N GLU A 360 -9.72 -31.59 8.96
CA GLU A 360 -8.45 -31.60 8.24
C GLU A 360 -8.37 -30.42 7.26
N PRO A 361 -7.31 -29.61 7.35
CA PRO A 361 -7.09 -28.55 6.38
C PRO A 361 -6.52 -29.13 5.07
N ALA A 362 -7.25 -30.05 4.45
CA ALA A 362 -6.90 -30.54 3.12
C ALA A 362 -7.08 -29.40 2.13
N GLY A 363 -6.04 -28.67 1.87
CA GLY A 363 -5.68 -27.84 0.70
C GLY A 363 -6.69 -26.88 0.06
N GLN A 364 -7.99 -27.02 0.28
CA GLN A 364 -9.01 -26.30 -0.47
C GLN A 364 -10.07 -25.58 0.39
N ALA A 365 -10.24 -25.95 1.64
CA ALA A 365 -11.20 -25.30 2.52
C ALA A 365 -10.51 -24.34 3.48
N TYR A 366 -11.12 -23.18 3.69
CA TYR A 366 -10.72 -22.24 4.73
C TYR A 366 -11.11 -22.84 6.08
N PRO A 367 -10.16 -23.02 7.05
CA PRO A 367 -10.44 -23.74 8.27
C PRO A 367 -11.37 -22.96 9.21
N PHE A 368 -12.16 -23.67 10.03
CA PHE A 368 -13.03 -23.07 11.04
C PHE A 368 -12.26 -22.22 12.05
N ARG A 369 -11.09 -22.70 12.50
CA ARG A 369 -10.26 -22.00 13.46
C ARG A 369 -9.27 -21.09 12.74
N ARG A 370 -9.13 -19.88 13.28
CA ARG A 370 -8.25 -18.83 12.74
C ARG A 370 -7.09 -18.47 13.65
N ASP A 371 -6.92 -19.18 14.75
CA ASP A 371 -5.85 -18.95 15.72
C ASP A 371 -4.44 -19.11 15.12
N TYR A 372 -4.30 -19.87 14.02
CA TYR A 372 -3.04 -19.99 13.27
C TYR A 372 -2.53 -18.66 12.70
N ILE A 373 -3.41 -17.68 12.50
CA ILE A 373 -3.05 -16.35 12.00
C ILE A 373 -2.23 -15.58 13.04
N TYR A 374 -2.54 -15.77 14.32
CA TYR A 374 -2.04 -14.95 15.42
C TYR A 374 -0.99 -15.64 16.30
N ARG A 375 -0.61 -16.88 15.99
CA ARG A 375 0.38 -17.67 16.75
C ARG A 375 1.83 -17.29 16.47
#